data_77eb8527eba990cd676e8bea6f583446
#
_entry.id   77eb8527eba990cd676e8bea6f583446
#
_cell.length_a   1.000
_cell.length_b   1.000
_cell.length_c   1.000
_cell.angle_alpha   90.00
_cell.angle_beta   90.00
_cell.angle_gamma   90.00
#
_symmetry.space_group_name_H-M   'P 1'
#
loop_
_entity.id
_entity.type
_entity.pdbx_description
1 polymer ?
#
loop_
_entity_poly.entity_id
_entity_poly.type
_entity_poly.pdbx_seq_one_letter_code
_entity_poly.pdbx_strand_id
1 'polypeptide(L)'
;MSSLTLAQANQIISTALAKAREGGCKPMGIAVLDDAGALKAFAREDGASMFRFEIAQAKAWGAVGMGVASRALSQRAKDNPNFFVSLAATAQGKFLPQTGAVVIKDVAGQVIGAAGASGGTGDEDEAVCIAGIVAAGLAYG
;
A
#
# COMPACT_ATOMS: atom_id res chain seq x y z
N MET A 1 12.22 -13.23 -14.90
CA MET A 1 11.98 -12.32 -13.79
C MET A 1 10.63 -11.64 -13.98
N SER A 2 9.78 -11.74 -12.98
CA SER A 2 8.46 -11.11 -13.02
C SER A 2 8.56 -9.65 -12.62
N SER A 3 7.81 -8.80 -13.31
CA SER A 3 7.64 -7.41 -12.97
C SER A 3 6.15 -7.11 -12.84
N LEU A 4 5.81 -6.17 -11.98
CA LEU A 4 4.44 -5.72 -11.85
C LEU A 4 4.04 -4.94 -13.11
N THR A 5 2.98 -5.37 -13.78
CA THR A 5 2.47 -4.70 -14.98
C THR A 5 1.47 -3.60 -14.62
N LEU A 6 1.28 -2.65 -15.52
CA LEU A 6 0.25 -1.63 -15.36
C LEU A 6 -1.15 -2.26 -15.33
N ALA A 7 -1.38 -3.29 -16.13
CA ALA A 7 -2.66 -4.00 -16.14
C ALA A 7 -2.95 -4.62 -14.76
N GLN A 8 -1.96 -5.25 -14.15
CA GLN A 8 -2.10 -5.80 -12.79
C GLN A 8 -2.34 -4.69 -11.77
N ALA A 9 -1.59 -3.59 -11.84
CA ALA A 9 -1.76 -2.45 -10.94
C ALA A 9 -3.18 -1.86 -11.04
N ASN A 10 -3.70 -1.71 -12.26
CA ASN A 10 -5.05 -1.21 -12.48
C ASN A 10 -6.11 -2.19 -11.96
N GLN A 11 -5.89 -3.49 -12.11
CA GLN A 11 -6.79 -4.52 -11.57
C GLN A 11 -6.83 -4.46 -10.04
N ILE A 12 -5.66 -4.29 -9.40
CA ILE A 12 -5.57 -4.14 -7.94
C ILE A 12 -6.41 -2.96 -7.48
N ILE A 13 -6.25 -1.81 -8.12
CA ILE A 13 -6.98 -0.58 -7.76
C ILE A 13 -8.48 -0.77 -7.97
N SER A 14 -8.89 -1.28 -9.11
CA SER A 14 -10.31 -1.47 -9.46
C SER A 14 -11.00 -2.37 -8.43
N THR A 15 -10.41 -3.50 -8.10
CA THR A 15 -10.97 -4.43 -7.12
C THR A 15 -10.95 -3.85 -5.72
N ALA A 16 -9.86 -3.17 -5.33
CA ALA A 16 -9.76 -2.54 -4.01
C ALA A 16 -10.87 -1.49 -3.82
N LEU A 17 -11.11 -0.65 -4.81
CA LEU A 17 -12.17 0.36 -4.76
C LEU A 17 -13.57 -0.26 -4.71
N ALA A 18 -13.81 -1.32 -5.49
CA ALA A 18 -15.08 -2.05 -5.44
C ALA A 18 -15.30 -2.65 -4.05
N LYS A 19 -14.27 -3.24 -3.45
CA LYS A 19 -14.33 -3.80 -2.10
C LYS A 19 -14.62 -2.73 -1.06
N ALA A 20 -14.01 -1.55 -1.19
CA ALA A 20 -14.26 -0.42 -0.29
C ALA A 20 -15.72 0.03 -0.37
N ARG A 21 -16.30 0.12 -1.56
CA ARG A 21 -17.70 0.53 -1.74
C ARG A 21 -18.66 -0.53 -1.22
N GLU A 22 -18.37 -1.79 -1.45
CA GLU A 22 -19.14 -2.91 -0.91
C GLU A 22 -19.15 -2.91 0.62
N GLY A 23 -18.00 -2.61 1.24
CA GLY A 23 -17.86 -2.59 2.70
C GLY A 23 -18.30 -1.30 3.38
N GLY A 24 -18.77 -0.31 2.62
CA GLY A 24 -19.21 0.96 3.19
C GLY A 24 -18.07 1.81 3.78
N CYS A 25 -16.85 1.62 3.31
CA CYS A 25 -15.71 2.40 3.77
C CYS A 25 -15.83 3.87 3.34
N LYS A 26 -15.17 4.76 4.06
CA LYS A 26 -15.05 6.16 3.63
C LYS A 26 -14.28 6.21 2.30
N PRO A 27 -14.44 7.28 1.51
CA PRO A 27 -13.73 7.43 0.24
C PRO A 27 -12.21 7.26 0.41
N MET A 28 -11.61 6.51 -0.50
CA MET A 28 -10.21 6.09 -0.41
C MET A 28 -9.35 6.57 -1.56
N GLY A 29 -8.04 6.61 -1.33
CA GLY A 29 -7.01 6.59 -2.35
C GLY A 29 -6.25 5.29 -2.30
N ILE A 30 -5.94 4.71 -3.46
CA ILE A 30 -5.18 3.46 -3.59
C ILE A 30 -3.96 3.72 -4.46
N ALA A 31 -2.77 3.42 -3.95
CA ALA A 31 -1.50 3.56 -4.67
C ALA A 31 -0.86 2.20 -4.86
N VAL A 32 -0.33 1.95 -6.06
CA VAL A 32 0.43 0.74 -6.36
C VAL A 32 1.80 1.16 -6.87
N LEU A 33 2.83 0.66 -6.18
CA LEU A 33 4.24 0.94 -6.49
C LEU A 33 4.91 -0.31 -7.03
N ASP A 34 5.95 -0.13 -7.86
CA ASP A 34 6.81 -1.22 -8.27
C ASP A 34 7.85 -1.54 -7.18
N ASP A 35 8.76 -2.48 -7.47
CA ASP A 35 9.78 -2.93 -6.51
C ASP A 35 10.88 -1.90 -6.24
N ALA A 36 10.97 -0.86 -7.06
CA ALA A 36 11.88 0.27 -6.81
C ALA A 36 11.19 1.39 -6.01
N GLY A 37 9.93 1.20 -5.63
CA GLY A 37 9.15 2.22 -4.93
C GLY A 37 8.59 3.30 -5.84
N ALA A 38 8.69 3.12 -7.16
CA ALA A 38 8.14 4.07 -8.12
C ALA A 38 6.64 3.86 -8.30
N LEU A 39 5.90 4.94 -8.43
CA LEU A 39 4.45 4.89 -8.61
C LEU A 39 4.11 4.23 -9.95
N LYS A 40 3.29 3.16 -9.89
CA LYS A 40 2.79 2.47 -11.07
C LYS A 40 1.39 2.97 -11.45
N ALA A 41 0.52 3.11 -10.45
CA ALA A 41 -0.83 3.61 -10.66
C ALA A 41 -1.41 4.12 -9.35
N PHE A 42 -2.32 5.08 -9.45
CA PHE A 42 -3.03 5.65 -8.31
C PHE A 42 -4.43 6.06 -8.75
N ALA A 43 -5.40 5.88 -7.85
CA ALA A 43 -6.73 6.46 -8.01
C ALA A 43 -7.22 7.00 -6.67
N ARG A 44 -7.84 8.17 -6.71
CA ARG A 44 -8.48 8.79 -5.55
C ARG A 44 -9.98 8.88 -5.83
N GLU A 45 -10.77 8.26 -4.95
CA GLU A 45 -12.24 8.33 -5.09
C GLU A 45 -12.74 9.76 -4.90
N ASP A 46 -13.89 10.04 -5.51
CA ASP A 46 -14.61 11.29 -5.29
C ASP A 46 -14.89 11.45 -3.80
N GLY A 47 -14.69 12.65 -3.28
CA GLY A 47 -14.88 12.95 -1.87
C GLY A 47 -13.72 12.58 -0.96
N ALA A 48 -12.70 11.89 -1.45
CA ALA A 48 -11.52 11.60 -0.66
C ALA A 48 -10.61 12.83 -0.56
N SER A 49 -10.01 13.03 0.63
CA SER A 49 -9.08 14.12 0.89
C SER A 49 -7.86 14.06 -0.03
N MET A 50 -7.27 15.22 -0.31
CA MET A 50 -6.02 15.31 -1.06
C MET A 50 -4.87 14.52 -0.41
N PHE A 51 -4.91 14.36 0.92
CA PHE A 51 -3.88 13.61 1.65
C PHE A 51 -3.92 12.11 1.37
N ARG A 52 -4.98 11.59 0.74
CA ARG A 52 -5.09 10.15 0.49
C ARG A 52 -3.96 9.64 -0.39
N PHE A 53 -3.47 10.47 -1.34
CA PHE A 53 -2.33 10.09 -2.18
C PHE A 53 -1.04 9.96 -1.36
N GLU A 54 -0.64 11.01 -0.65
CA GLU A 54 0.61 11.01 0.11
C GLU A 54 0.64 9.90 1.15
N ILE A 55 -0.48 9.70 1.86
CA ILE A 55 -0.55 8.68 2.92
C ILE A 55 -0.50 7.27 2.32
N ALA A 56 -1.30 7.01 1.28
CA ALA A 56 -1.32 5.70 0.62
C ALA A 56 0.05 5.36 0.04
N GLN A 57 0.68 6.32 -0.64
CA GLN A 57 1.99 6.14 -1.23
C GLN A 57 3.06 5.90 -0.17
N ALA A 58 3.05 6.67 0.92
CA ALA A 58 4.05 6.56 1.98
C ALA A 58 3.96 5.21 2.72
N LYS A 59 2.74 4.70 2.93
CA LYS A 59 2.55 3.35 3.49
C LYS A 59 3.13 2.28 2.55
N ALA A 60 2.81 2.36 1.27
CA ALA A 60 3.29 1.41 0.26
C ALA A 60 4.81 1.51 0.08
N TRP A 61 5.35 2.73 0.09
CA TRP A 61 6.79 2.96 -0.08
C TRP A 61 7.60 2.30 1.02
N GLY A 62 7.16 2.47 2.28
CA GLY A 62 7.79 1.79 3.42
C GLY A 62 7.68 0.28 3.33
N ALA A 63 6.52 -0.23 2.92
CA ALA A 63 6.29 -1.68 2.77
C ALA A 63 7.26 -2.29 1.75
N VAL A 64 7.38 -1.70 0.56
CA VAL A 64 8.28 -2.23 -0.47
C VAL A 64 9.74 -2.07 -0.06
N GLY A 65 10.10 -0.97 0.58
CA GLY A 65 11.47 -0.71 1.03
C GLY A 65 11.95 -1.67 2.11
N MET A 66 11.06 -2.06 3.01
CA MET A 66 11.37 -2.99 4.10
C MET A 66 10.99 -4.45 3.77
N GLY A 67 10.24 -4.68 2.69
CA GLY A 67 9.83 -6.02 2.28
C GLY A 67 8.77 -6.66 3.16
N VAL A 68 8.01 -5.87 3.91
CA VAL A 68 6.96 -6.35 4.83
C VAL A 68 5.74 -5.45 4.79
N ALA A 69 4.59 -5.96 5.24
CA ALA A 69 3.38 -5.17 5.36
C ALA A 69 3.60 -3.99 6.31
N SER A 70 2.94 -2.87 6.05
CA SER A 70 3.06 -1.67 6.89
C SER A 70 2.49 -1.88 8.30
N ARG A 71 1.65 -2.89 8.50
CA ARG A 71 1.24 -3.34 9.84
C ARG A 71 2.44 -3.70 10.70
N ALA A 72 3.39 -4.47 10.15
CA ALA A 72 4.61 -4.85 10.86
C ALA A 72 5.47 -3.61 11.16
N LEU A 73 5.52 -2.67 10.22
CA LEU A 73 6.26 -1.42 10.41
C LEU A 73 5.64 -0.54 11.49
N SER A 74 4.31 -0.51 11.56
CA SER A 74 3.59 0.20 12.62
C SER A 74 3.98 -0.33 14.00
N GLN A 75 4.06 -1.66 14.14
CA GLN A 75 4.49 -2.28 15.40
C GLN A 75 5.95 -1.98 15.72
N ARG A 76 6.84 -2.10 14.73
CA ARG A 76 8.26 -1.78 14.91
C ARG A 76 8.48 -0.32 15.32
N ALA A 77 7.67 0.59 14.77
CA ALA A 77 7.76 2.02 15.11
C ALA A 77 7.35 2.29 16.56
N LYS A 78 6.39 1.54 17.09
CA LYS A 78 6.02 1.62 18.51
C LYS A 78 7.15 1.12 19.40
N ASP A 79 7.84 0.07 18.98
CA ASP A 79 8.92 -0.55 19.75
C ASP A 79 10.22 0.25 19.68
N ASN A 80 10.45 0.99 18.58
CA ASN A 80 11.67 1.74 18.36
C ASN A 80 11.38 3.10 17.70
N PRO A 81 10.69 4.00 18.41
CA PRO A 81 10.22 5.26 17.81
C PRO A 81 11.33 6.17 17.31
N ASN A 82 12.46 6.24 18.01
CA ASN A 82 13.56 7.12 17.62
C ASN A 82 14.13 6.75 16.25
N PHE A 83 14.31 5.46 16.01
CA PHE A 83 14.80 4.98 14.71
C PHE A 83 13.83 5.36 13.59
N PHE A 84 12.54 5.11 13.79
CA PHE A 84 11.54 5.33 12.74
C PHE A 84 11.27 6.81 12.48
N VAL A 85 11.37 7.67 13.49
CA VAL A 85 11.31 9.12 13.28
C VAL A 85 12.51 9.57 12.43
N SER A 86 13.70 9.07 12.74
CA SER A 86 14.90 9.38 11.98
C SER A 86 14.85 8.83 10.56
N LEU A 87 14.31 7.62 10.39
CA LEU A 87 14.13 7.01 9.06
C LEU A 87 13.17 7.84 8.20
N ALA A 88 12.07 8.30 8.76
CA ALA A 88 11.11 9.15 8.05
C ALA A 88 11.77 10.44 7.56
N ALA A 89 12.62 11.05 8.39
CA ALA A 89 13.38 12.24 8.01
C ALA A 89 14.40 11.92 6.90
N THR A 90 15.14 10.82 7.05
CA THR A 90 16.10 10.35 6.05
C THR A 90 15.42 10.06 4.71
N ALA A 91 14.22 9.53 4.75
CA ALA A 91 13.41 9.24 3.57
C ALA A 91 12.70 10.48 3.00
N GLN A 92 12.95 11.66 3.54
CA GLN A 92 12.36 12.92 3.08
C GLN A 92 10.82 12.90 3.14
N GLY A 93 10.28 12.32 4.20
CA GLY A 93 8.84 12.26 4.42
C GLY A 93 8.11 11.19 3.61
N LYS A 94 8.80 10.36 2.84
CA LYS A 94 8.16 9.32 2.01
C LYS A 94 7.73 8.09 2.79
N PHE A 95 8.16 7.94 4.03
CA PHE A 95 7.95 6.76 4.85
C PHE A 95 6.91 7.03 5.93
N LEU A 96 5.86 6.21 5.97
CA LEU A 96 4.82 6.30 6.99
C LEU A 96 4.52 4.90 7.53
N PRO A 97 4.98 4.56 8.75
CA PRO A 97 4.79 3.22 9.33
C PRO A 97 3.40 3.08 9.97
N GLN A 98 2.37 3.05 9.14
CA GLN A 98 0.98 2.90 9.57
C GLN A 98 0.35 1.76 8.78
N THR A 99 -0.53 0.99 9.41
CA THR A 99 -1.26 -0.11 8.77
C THR A 99 -2.05 0.38 7.56
N GLY A 100 -2.03 -0.39 6.48
CA GLY A 100 -2.82 -0.08 5.30
C GLY A 100 -2.10 -0.37 3.99
N ALA A 101 -0.90 -0.93 4.03
CA ALA A 101 -0.19 -1.38 2.83
C ALA A 101 0.36 -2.77 3.03
N VAL A 102 0.45 -3.52 1.94
CA VAL A 102 1.05 -4.85 1.89
C VAL A 102 1.97 -4.95 0.68
N VAL A 103 2.96 -5.83 0.73
CA VAL A 103 3.81 -6.10 -0.42
C VAL A 103 3.07 -7.00 -1.41
N ILE A 104 3.40 -6.83 -2.69
CA ILE A 104 2.90 -7.65 -3.79
C ILE A 104 4.01 -8.64 -4.14
N LYS A 105 3.66 -9.92 -4.24
CA LYS A 105 4.61 -11.00 -4.54
C LYS A 105 4.20 -11.74 -5.78
N ASP A 106 5.19 -12.16 -6.56
CA ASP A 106 4.97 -13.04 -7.70
C ASP A 106 4.81 -14.51 -7.25
N VAL A 107 4.66 -15.42 -8.21
CA VAL A 107 4.47 -16.85 -7.93
C VAL A 107 5.68 -17.48 -7.24
N ALA A 108 6.86 -16.92 -7.41
CA ALA A 108 8.08 -17.39 -6.74
C ALA A 108 8.24 -16.80 -5.33
N GLY A 109 7.31 -15.94 -4.89
CA GLY A 109 7.37 -15.31 -3.58
C GLY A 109 8.25 -14.08 -3.51
N GLN A 110 8.73 -13.58 -4.64
CA GLN A 110 9.55 -12.37 -4.70
C GLN A 110 8.67 -11.13 -4.65
N VAL A 111 9.11 -10.12 -3.92
CA VAL A 111 8.43 -8.83 -3.85
C VAL A 111 8.62 -8.10 -5.17
N ILE A 112 7.51 -7.78 -5.83
CA ILE A 112 7.49 -7.04 -7.10
C ILE A 112 6.85 -5.66 -6.98
N GLY A 113 6.40 -5.30 -5.79
CA GLY A 113 5.80 -3.99 -5.52
C GLY A 113 5.07 -3.97 -4.21
N ALA A 114 4.24 -2.96 -4.03
CA ALA A 114 3.36 -2.83 -2.87
C ALA A 114 2.10 -2.07 -3.25
N ALA A 115 1.02 -2.36 -2.54
CA ALA A 115 -0.23 -1.60 -2.63
C ALA A 115 -0.54 -0.99 -1.28
N GLY A 116 -0.93 0.27 -1.28
CA GLY A 116 -1.30 1.01 -0.08
C GLY A 116 -2.60 1.76 -0.28
N ALA A 117 -3.36 1.89 0.79
CA ALA A 117 -4.62 2.59 0.78
C ALA A 117 -4.69 3.57 1.95
N SER A 118 -5.51 4.60 1.79
CA SER A 118 -5.80 5.58 2.82
C SER A 118 -7.21 6.09 2.66
N GLY A 119 -7.93 6.23 3.76
CA GLY A 119 -9.29 6.74 3.80
C GLY A 119 -10.16 6.02 4.81
N GLY A 120 -10.03 4.72 4.96
CA GLY A 120 -10.68 3.93 5.98
C GLY A 120 -9.85 3.79 7.24
N THR A 121 -10.18 2.81 8.07
CA THR A 121 -9.30 2.38 9.16
C THR A 121 -8.09 1.67 8.56
N GLY A 122 -7.01 1.51 9.34
CA GLY A 122 -5.84 0.76 8.87
C GLY A 122 -6.21 -0.65 8.40
N ASP A 123 -7.07 -1.33 9.15
CA ASP A 123 -7.52 -2.69 8.79
C ASP A 123 -8.34 -2.70 7.51
N GLU A 124 -9.23 -1.73 7.31
CA GLU A 124 -9.99 -1.58 6.07
C GLU A 124 -9.07 -1.31 4.88
N ASP A 125 -8.13 -0.36 5.06
CA ASP A 125 -7.16 -0.01 4.03
C ASP A 125 -6.35 -1.23 3.58
N GLU A 126 -5.87 -2.01 4.53
CA GLU A 126 -5.12 -3.24 4.27
C GLU A 126 -5.97 -4.29 3.55
N ALA A 127 -7.19 -4.49 4.02
CA ALA A 127 -8.09 -5.52 3.48
C ALA A 127 -8.42 -5.27 2.00
N VAL A 128 -8.66 -4.02 1.60
CA VAL A 128 -8.97 -3.72 0.21
C VAL A 128 -7.76 -3.93 -0.70
N CYS A 129 -6.55 -3.62 -0.21
CA CYS A 129 -5.33 -3.90 -0.96
C CYS A 129 -5.12 -5.40 -1.16
N ILE A 130 -5.33 -6.20 -0.12
CA ILE A 130 -5.24 -7.67 -0.20
C ILE A 130 -6.23 -8.20 -1.24
N ALA A 131 -7.48 -7.77 -1.19
CA ALA A 131 -8.52 -8.20 -2.15
C ALA A 131 -8.10 -7.88 -3.58
N GLY A 132 -7.54 -6.69 -3.83
CA GLY A 132 -7.06 -6.28 -5.14
C GLY A 132 -5.93 -7.16 -5.65
N ILE A 133 -4.94 -7.42 -4.81
CA ILE A 133 -3.78 -8.23 -5.16
C ILE A 133 -4.20 -9.67 -5.51
N VAL A 134 -5.06 -10.27 -4.70
CA VAL A 134 -5.56 -11.62 -4.95
C VAL A 134 -6.34 -11.68 -6.27
N ALA A 135 -7.19 -10.69 -6.53
CA ALA A 135 -7.96 -10.62 -7.78
C ALA A 135 -7.07 -10.48 -9.02
N ALA A 136 -5.88 -9.90 -8.87
CA ALA A 136 -4.91 -9.77 -9.96
C ALA A 136 -4.09 -11.06 -10.17
N GLY A 137 -4.35 -12.12 -9.40
CA GLY A 137 -3.64 -13.39 -9.50
C GLY A 137 -2.28 -13.38 -8.84
N LEU A 138 -2.04 -12.45 -7.92
CA LEU A 138 -0.76 -12.27 -7.22
C LEU A 138 -0.88 -12.66 -5.75
N ALA A 139 0.25 -12.80 -5.09
CA ALA A 139 0.31 -13.05 -3.66
C ALA A 139 0.68 -11.77 -2.92
N TYR A 140 0.47 -11.77 -1.61
CA TYR A 140 0.79 -10.61 -0.78
C TYR A 140 1.55 -11.05 0.48
N GLY A 141 2.11 -10.06 1.14
CA GLY A 141 2.79 -10.30 2.41
C GLY A 141 2.89 -9.09 3.29
#